data_db70c313dcf089afe00b2332a40404af
#
_entry.id   db70c313dcf089afe00b2332a40404af
#
_cell.length_a   1.000
_cell.length_b   1.000
_cell.length_c   1.000
_cell.angle_alpha   90.00
_cell.angle_beta   90.00
_cell.angle_gamma   90.00
#
_symmetry.space_group_name_H-M   'P 1'
#
loop_
_entity.id
_entity.type
_entity.pdbx_description
1 polymer ?
#
loop_
_entity_poly.entity_id
_entity_poly.type
_entity_poly.pdbx_seq_one_letter_code
_entity_poly.pdbx_strand_id
1 'polypeptide(L)'
;LPDNVLEGGRPKVVEPDAPWVRVWKNQSWQIALFALVLVAVTVVYAFREKLTRLSTHKNKWPVNAFKYSFWAISMAWIGFGLMAQPSITQVLTWFHALLFQWTWSLFLSDPFIFLFWIFIIVTVFLFGRGLFCGWMCPFGSLQETIFKIAKALGLKRFQTQVPQKWHDRLKWLKYAVFFFLLTVSMFSMGLAEKLSEVEPFKTTFLVGVMNRSWPYGLFVAAILGVSIFIERPYCKYICPLGASLAMPSTFRWFGLKRKQDCNSCKACAVGCGAQAIDADGRIDHRECLHCLDCMILYTDTKGCPPLAKERKRREKDGLEITPIGVNGYFIPIHPATSHADQISAKAAKGPDPRMPTDPTLPAHKRGVGFVAWFFLELRDHIWPWSTEGWRSQRALQVAGLSLAVAATVAWGMAAVGSLSSSAIIAWWFGWSLYEVLIRLSGRRYVKDGPWWRDHYRVAGVMDMLSYVGFKNLLIGAALFLALKSMGVSL
;
A
#
# COMPACT_ATOMS: atom_id res chain seq x y z
N LEU A 1 -38.01 26.35 33.90
CA LEU A 1 -37.57 27.38 32.94
C LEU A 1 -36.04 27.43 32.97
N PRO A 2 -35.35 27.51 31.84
CA PRO A 2 -33.88 27.62 31.84
C PRO A 2 -33.45 28.92 32.51
N ASP A 3 -32.45 28.89 33.39
CA ASP A 3 -31.97 30.00 34.22
C ASP A 3 -31.66 31.29 33.43
N ASN A 4 -31.39 31.19 32.12
CA ASN A 4 -31.15 32.33 31.24
C ASN A 4 -32.38 33.16 30.88
N VAL A 5 -33.59 32.73 31.24
CA VAL A 5 -34.84 33.48 31.01
C VAL A 5 -35.11 34.46 32.15
N LEU A 6 -34.51 34.23 33.32
CA LEU A 6 -34.69 35.05 34.52
C LEU A 6 -33.86 36.35 34.52
N GLU A 7 -32.83 36.46 33.69
CA GLU A 7 -31.93 37.62 33.64
C GLU A 7 -32.25 38.64 32.53
N GLY A 8 -33.44 38.58 31.90
CA GLY A 8 -33.89 39.57 30.91
C GLY A 8 -33.08 39.57 29.58
N GLY A 9 -32.19 38.56 29.40
CA GLY A 9 -31.45 38.33 28.15
C GLY A 9 -32.27 37.55 27.15
N ARG A 10 -31.99 37.76 25.85
CA ARG A 10 -32.50 36.85 24.82
C ARG A 10 -32.09 35.41 25.12
N PRO A 11 -33.02 34.42 25.08
CA PRO A 11 -32.65 33.03 25.33
C PRO A 11 -31.50 32.63 24.40
N LYS A 12 -30.39 32.19 24.97
CA LYS A 12 -29.32 31.58 24.18
C LYS A 12 -29.92 30.34 23.54
N VAL A 13 -30.17 30.41 22.26
CA VAL A 13 -30.49 29.22 21.45
C VAL A 13 -29.23 28.37 21.47
N VAL A 14 -29.19 27.36 22.31
CA VAL A 14 -28.15 26.33 22.26
C VAL A 14 -28.43 25.54 20.98
N GLU A 15 -27.68 25.85 19.92
CA GLU A 15 -27.76 25.03 18.74
C GLU A 15 -27.48 23.58 19.11
N PRO A 16 -28.34 22.63 18.72
CA PRO A 16 -28.13 21.23 19.06
C PRO A 16 -26.82 20.77 18.46
N ASP A 17 -26.01 20.04 19.24
CA ASP A 17 -24.78 19.43 18.79
C ASP A 17 -24.97 18.79 17.40
N ALA A 18 -24.06 19.02 16.47
CA ALA A 18 -24.09 18.41 15.16
C ALA A 18 -24.27 16.87 15.28
N PRO A 19 -25.03 16.21 14.40
CA PRO A 19 -25.36 14.78 14.53
C PRO A 19 -24.12 13.90 14.75
N TRP A 20 -23.00 14.20 14.09
CA TRP A 20 -21.76 13.44 14.25
C TRP A 20 -21.14 13.60 15.64
N VAL A 21 -21.25 14.78 16.29
CA VAL A 21 -20.74 15.02 17.65
C VAL A 21 -21.45 14.12 18.65
N ARG A 22 -22.76 13.95 18.50
CA ARG A 22 -23.55 13.05 19.36
C ARG A 22 -23.12 11.60 19.24
N VAL A 23 -22.85 11.12 18.01
CA VAL A 23 -22.33 9.76 17.77
C VAL A 23 -20.97 9.56 18.45
N TRP A 24 -20.06 10.52 18.32
CA TRP A 24 -18.74 10.47 18.94
C TRP A 24 -18.81 10.46 20.48
N LYS A 25 -19.70 11.26 21.07
CA LYS A 25 -19.91 11.28 22.51
C LYS A 25 -20.50 9.97 23.03
N ASN A 26 -21.53 9.44 22.36
CA ASN A 26 -22.22 8.22 22.79
C ASN A 26 -21.35 6.95 22.68
N GLN A 27 -20.42 6.91 21.75
CA GLN A 27 -19.57 5.74 21.51
C GLN A 27 -18.12 5.95 21.97
N SER A 28 -17.86 6.96 22.81
CA SER A 28 -16.50 7.40 23.16
C SER A 28 -15.59 6.27 23.68
N TRP A 29 -16.10 5.36 24.53
CA TRP A 29 -15.29 4.26 25.04
C TRP A 29 -14.96 3.21 23.97
N GLN A 30 -15.88 2.93 23.05
CA GLN A 30 -15.64 2.01 21.91
C GLN A 30 -14.62 2.62 20.94
N ILE A 31 -14.72 3.92 20.69
CA ILE A 31 -13.76 4.68 19.87
C ILE A 31 -12.37 4.62 20.49
N ALA A 32 -12.26 4.84 21.82
CA ALA A 32 -10.98 4.76 22.52
C ALA A 32 -10.36 3.35 22.45
N LEU A 33 -11.18 2.31 22.65
CA LEU A 33 -10.72 0.92 22.53
C LEU A 33 -10.29 0.59 21.09
N PHE A 34 -11.06 1.06 20.09
CA PHE A 34 -10.71 0.88 18.67
C PHE A 34 -9.38 1.56 18.32
N ALA A 35 -9.19 2.80 18.74
CA ALA A 35 -7.94 3.53 18.57
C ALA A 35 -6.77 2.80 19.25
N LEU A 36 -6.97 2.27 20.46
CA LEU A 36 -5.96 1.47 21.16
C LEU A 36 -5.54 0.22 20.35
N VAL A 37 -6.50 -0.50 19.76
CA VAL A 37 -6.22 -1.68 18.92
C VAL A 37 -5.42 -1.27 17.68
N LEU A 38 -5.76 -0.16 17.01
CA LEU A 38 -5.02 0.35 15.85
C LEU A 38 -3.57 0.75 16.22
N VAL A 39 -3.39 1.38 17.37
CA VAL A 39 -2.06 1.72 17.89
C VAL A 39 -1.30 0.43 18.24
N ALA A 40 -1.93 -0.51 18.93
CA ALA A 40 -1.30 -1.77 19.33
C ALA A 40 -0.77 -2.56 18.13
N VAL A 41 -1.57 -2.72 17.06
CA VAL A 41 -1.10 -3.42 15.85
C VAL A 41 0.07 -2.68 15.18
N THR A 42 0.04 -1.35 15.19
CA THR A 42 1.13 -0.52 14.64
C THR A 42 2.41 -0.72 15.42
N VAL A 43 2.35 -0.70 16.75
CA VAL A 43 3.49 -0.92 17.66
C VAL A 43 4.06 -2.33 17.49
N VAL A 44 3.21 -3.36 17.54
CA VAL A 44 3.64 -4.75 17.33
C VAL A 44 4.35 -4.91 15.98
N TYR A 45 3.79 -4.31 14.94
CA TYR A 45 4.41 -4.36 13.62
C TYR A 45 5.70 -3.52 13.51
N ALA A 46 5.81 -2.41 14.21
CA ALA A 46 7.05 -1.64 14.28
C ALA A 46 8.21 -2.47 14.87
N PHE A 47 7.92 -3.33 15.84
CA PHE A 47 8.89 -4.27 16.43
C PHE A 47 9.01 -5.61 15.69
N ARG A 48 8.53 -5.71 14.44
CA ARG A 48 8.55 -6.94 13.63
C ARG A 48 9.91 -7.62 13.53
N GLU A 49 11.03 -6.88 13.52
CA GLU A 49 12.38 -7.46 13.46
C GLU A 49 12.72 -8.25 14.73
N LYS A 50 12.38 -7.72 15.89
CA LYS A 50 12.56 -8.44 17.17
C LYS A 50 11.65 -9.68 17.20
N LEU A 51 10.39 -9.51 16.80
CA LEU A 51 9.40 -10.57 16.81
C LEU A 51 9.76 -11.73 15.86
N THR A 52 10.27 -11.41 14.66
CA THR A 52 10.68 -12.43 13.68
C THR A 52 11.94 -13.18 14.10
N ARG A 53 12.85 -12.54 14.86
CA ARG A 53 14.04 -13.22 15.41
C ARG A 53 13.70 -14.24 16.48
N LEU A 54 12.58 -14.12 17.17
CA LEU A 54 12.08 -15.09 18.14
C LEU A 54 11.39 -16.28 17.47
N SER A 55 11.09 -16.20 16.17
CA SER A 55 10.40 -17.22 15.40
C SER A 55 11.39 -18.00 14.54
N THR A 56 11.08 -19.28 14.28
CA THR A 56 11.82 -20.14 13.35
C THR A 56 10.91 -20.58 12.22
N HIS A 57 11.48 -21.08 11.13
CA HIS A 57 10.70 -21.65 10.02
C HIS A 57 9.74 -22.76 10.47
N LYS A 58 10.13 -23.57 11.45
CA LYS A 58 9.29 -24.64 12.01
C LYS A 58 8.31 -24.14 13.06
N ASN A 59 8.71 -23.17 13.88
CA ASN A 59 7.88 -22.58 14.92
C ASN A 59 7.73 -21.08 14.71
N LYS A 60 6.62 -20.69 14.10
CA LYS A 60 6.26 -19.28 13.83
C LYS A 60 5.38 -18.68 14.94
N TRP A 61 5.26 -19.37 16.06
CA TRP A 61 4.29 -19.03 17.09
C TRP A 61 4.36 -17.59 17.60
N PRO A 62 5.51 -16.98 17.91
CA PRO A 62 5.53 -15.61 18.38
C PRO A 62 4.86 -14.62 17.41
N VAL A 63 5.15 -14.70 16.10
CA VAL A 63 4.52 -13.87 15.07
C VAL A 63 3.06 -14.26 14.87
N ASN A 64 2.77 -15.55 14.80
CA ASN A 64 1.43 -16.05 14.55
C ASN A 64 0.47 -15.75 15.71
N ALA A 65 0.94 -15.75 16.96
CA ALA A 65 0.13 -15.39 18.11
C ALA A 65 -0.48 -14.00 17.96
N PHE A 66 0.36 -12.99 17.73
CA PHE A 66 -0.11 -11.62 17.51
C PHE A 66 -0.99 -11.51 16.28
N LYS A 67 -0.57 -12.12 15.17
CA LYS A 67 -1.29 -12.05 13.90
C LYS A 67 -2.70 -12.64 14.02
N TYR A 68 -2.83 -13.83 14.63
CA TYR A 68 -4.14 -14.47 14.80
C TYR A 68 -5.02 -13.75 15.82
N SER A 69 -4.46 -13.16 16.86
CA SER A 69 -5.21 -12.31 17.79
C SER A 69 -5.80 -11.10 17.07
N PHE A 70 -5.01 -10.39 16.27
CA PHE A 70 -5.51 -9.27 15.49
C PHE A 70 -6.51 -9.69 14.42
N TRP A 71 -6.37 -10.86 13.80
CA TRP A 71 -7.38 -11.39 12.88
C TRP A 71 -8.69 -11.70 13.58
N ALA A 72 -8.65 -12.31 14.76
CA ALA A 72 -9.85 -12.59 15.55
C ALA A 72 -10.58 -11.28 15.92
N ILE A 73 -9.84 -10.29 16.41
CA ILE A 73 -10.38 -8.94 16.71
C ILE A 73 -10.96 -8.31 15.43
N SER A 74 -10.22 -8.37 14.33
CA SER A 74 -10.63 -7.79 13.06
C SER A 74 -11.91 -8.43 12.52
N MET A 75 -12.00 -9.75 12.53
CA MET A 75 -13.20 -10.44 12.03
C MET A 75 -14.39 -10.29 12.97
N ALA A 76 -14.22 -10.62 14.26
CA ALA A 76 -15.34 -10.71 15.19
C ALA A 76 -15.83 -9.32 15.60
N TRP A 77 -14.93 -8.45 16.00
CA TRP A 77 -15.33 -7.14 16.54
C TRP A 77 -15.42 -6.06 15.46
N ILE A 78 -14.39 -5.90 14.62
CA ILE A 78 -14.40 -4.84 13.60
C ILE A 78 -15.33 -5.19 12.45
N GLY A 79 -15.29 -6.45 11.94
CA GLY A 79 -16.10 -6.90 10.82
C GLY A 79 -17.56 -7.07 11.20
N PHE A 80 -17.86 -8.03 12.10
CA PHE A 80 -19.24 -8.35 12.47
C PHE A 80 -19.82 -7.43 13.55
N GLY A 81 -19.01 -6.96 14.50
CA GLY A 81 -19.50 -6.13 15.61
C GLY A 81 -19.71 -4.66 15.23
N LEU A 82 -18.68 -4.00 14.68
CA LEU A 82 -18.72 -2.59 14.32
C LEU A 82 -19.12 -2.36 12.86
N MET A 83 -19.16 -3.39 12.03
CA MET A 83 -19.38 -3.31 10.58
C MET A 83 -18.42 -2.32 9.88
N ALA A 84 -17.25 -2.08 10.47
CA ALA A 84 -16.31 -1.01 10.10
C ALA A 84 -15.27 -1.52 9.09
N GLN A 85 -15.69 -2.19 8.01
CA GLN A 85 -14.82 -2.63 6.92
C GLN A 85 -14.63 -1.49 5.91
N PRO A 86 -13.40 -0.95 5.72
CA PRO A 86 -13.12 0.01 4.65
C PRO A 86 -13.42 -0.56 3.27
N SER A 87 -13.98 0.28 2.40
CA SER A 87 -14.48 -0.06 1.07
C SER A 87 -13.91 0.89 0.01
N ILE A 88 -13.92 0.43 -1.24
CA ILE A 88 -13.57 1.28 -2.39
C ILE A 88 -14.54 2.46 -2.52
N THR A 89 -15.80 2.30 -2.12
CA THR A 89 -16.78 3.39 -2.17
C THR A 89 -16.32 4.61 -1.40
N GLN A 90 -15.69 4.43 -0.23
CA GLN A 90 -15.15 5.55 0.54
C GLN A 90 -14.00 6.25 -0.19
N VAL A 91 -13.11 5.49 -0.86
CA VAL A 91 -12.05 6.08 -1.68
C VAL A 91 -12.65 6.91 -2.82
N LEU A 92 -13.67 6.39 -3.51
CA LEU A 92 -14.36 7.09 -4.58
C LEU A 92 -15.09 8.35 -4.05
N THR A 93 -15.76 8.22 -2.91
CA THR A 93 -16.43 9.36 -2.24
C THR A 93 -15.43 10.43 -1.82
N TRP A 94 -14.28 10.05 -1.27
CA TRP A 94 -13.23 11.00 -0.89
C TRP A 94 -12.66 11.71 -2.11
N PHE A 95 -12.41 10.96 -3.18
CA PHE A 95 -11.90 11.52 -4.42
C PHE A 95 -12.92 12.49 -5.04
N HIS A 96 -14.18 12.09 -5.06
CA HIS A 96 -15.27 12.94 -5.56
C HIS A 96 -15.47 14.19 -4.68
N ALA A 97 -15.48 14.04 -3.34
CA ALA A 97 -15.61 15.16 -2.42
C ALA A 97 -14.45 16.15 -2.54
N LEU A 98 -13.23 15.65 -2.75
CA LEU A 98 -12.07 16.50 -2.97
C LEU A 98 -12.20 17.36 -4.23
N LEU A 99 -12.78 16.81 -5.29
CA LEU A 99 -12.90 17.50 -6.59
C LEU A 99 -14.12 18.41 -6.70
N PHE A 100 -15.24 18.07 -6.04
CA PHE A 100 -16.50 18.78 -6.22
C PHE A 100 -16.92 19.54 -4.95
N GLN A 101 -17.14 18.85 -3.84
CA GLN A 101 -17.61 19.48 -2.62
C GLN A 101 -17.14 18.74 -1.38
N TRP A 102 -16.29 19.38 -0.59
CA TRP A 102 -15.78 18.81 0.65
C TRP A 102 -16.66 19.17 1.84
N THR A 103 -17.20 18.16 2.52
CA THR A 103 -18.00 18.34 3.74
C THR A 103 -17.47 17.45 4.87
N TRP A 104 -16.97 18.05 5.93
CA TRP A 104 -16.42 17.29 7.07
C TRP A 104 -17.46 16.42 7.76
N SER A 105 -18.72 16.83 7.80
CA SER A 105 -19.81 16.08 8.43
C SER A 105 -19.99 14.68 7.81
N LEU A 106 -19.75 14.53 6.51
CA LEU A 106 -19.81 13.24 5.82
C LEU A 106 -18.75 12.27 6.35
N PHE A 107 -17.52 12.76 6.55
CA PHE A 107 -16.41 11.91 7.00
C PHE A 107 -16.46 11.62 8.50
N LEU A 108 -16.96 12.54 9.30
CA LEU A 108 -17.07 12.41 10.75
C LEU A 108 -18.34 11.67 11.20
N SER A 109 -19.25 11.33 10.28
CA SER A 109 -20.50 10.63 10.59
C SER A 109 -20.27 9.24 11.19
N ASP A 110 -19.23 8.54 10.75
CA ASP A 110 -18.81 7.23 11.29
C ASP A 110 -17.40 7.33 11.89
N PRO A 111 -17.28 7.36 13.23
CA PRO A 111 -16.01 7.51 13.91
C PRO A 111 -15.04 6.33 13.68
N PHE A 112 -15.55 5.10 13.53
CA PHE A 112 -14.73 3.91 13.34
C PHE A 112 -14.11 3.89 11.95
N ILE A 113 -14.91 4.16 10.92
CA ILE A 113 -14.42 4.29 9.54
C ILE A 113 -13.44 5.45 9.41
N PHE A 114 -13.72 6.59 10.06
CA PHE A 114 -12.82 7.74 10.04
C PHE A 114 -11.46 7.42 10.66
N LEU A 115 -11.43 6.86 11.87
CA LEU A 115 -10.18 6.45 12.53
C LEU A 115 -9.45 5.36 11.75
N PHE A 116 -10.19 4.43 11.14
CA PHE A 116 -9.58 3.39 10.34
C PHE A 116 -8.89 3.96 9.10
N TRP A 117 -9.48 4.97 8.46
CA TRP A 117 -8.84 5.66 7.34
C TRP A 117 -7.61 6.46 7.75
N ILE A 118 -7.63 7.14 8.89
CA ILE A 118 -6.42 7.78 9.44
C ILE A 118 -5.32 6.74 9.64
N PHE A 119 -5.64 5.61 10.27
CA PHE A 119 -4.71 4.51 10.45
C PHE A 119 -4.17 3.99 9.10
N ILE A 120 -5.05 3.76 8.11
CA ILE A 120 -4.66 3.27 6.78
C ILE A 120 -3.71 4.26 6.10
N ILE A 121 -4.06 5.55 6.05
CA ILE A 121 -3.24 6.58 5.42
C ILE A 121 -1.86 6.63 6.07
N VAL A 122 -1.80 6.74 7.39
CA VAL A 122 -0.53 6.80 8.12
C VAL A 122 0.30 5.53 7.89
N THR A 123 -0.29 4.36 8.03
CA THR A 123 0.45 3.09 7.93
C THR A 123 0.84 2.71 6.52
N VAL A 124 0.08 3.14 5.50
CA VAL A 124 0.46 2.94 4.09
C VAL A 124 1.73 3.71 3.75
N PHE A 125 1.88 4.94 4.24
CA PHE A 125 3.12 5.69 4.07
C PHE A 125 4.26 5.19 4.97
N LEU A 126 3.97 4.73 6.17
CA LEU A 126 5.00 4.19 7.05
C LEU A 126 5.51 2.83 6.56
N PHE A 127 4.63 1.89 6.30
CA PHE A 127 4.99 0.49 6.06
C PHE A 127 4.51 -0.06 4.71
N GLY A 128 3.50 0.54 4.11
CA GLY A 128 2.79 0.04 2.95
C GLY A 128 1.45 -0.62 3.32
N ARG A 129 0.63 -0.91 2.30
CA ARG A 129 -0.74 -1.45 2.48
C ARG A 129 -0.82 -2.74 3.28
N GLY A 130 0.28 -3.48 3.35
CA GLY A 130 0.30 -4.82 3.94
C GLY A 130 -0.05 -4.85 5.42
N LEU A 131 0.14 -3.76 6.17
CA LEU A 131 -0.27 -3.73 7.57
C LEU A 131 -1.79 -3.75 7.71
N PHE A 132 -2.51 -2.94 6.94
CA PHE A 132 -3.97 -3.03 6.90
C PHE A 132 -4.43 -4.34 6.26
N CYS A 133 -4.05 -4.59 5.00
CA CYS A 133 -4.54 -5.75 4.23
C CYS A 133 -4.14 -7.11 4.84
N GLY A 134 -2.99 -7.18 5.51
CA GLY A 134 -2.48 -8.43 6.08
C GLY A 134 -2.88 -8.71 7.52
N TRP A 135 -3.17 -7.67 8.31
CA TRP A 135 -3.37 -7.80 9.76
C TRP A 135 -4.74 -7.33 10.23
N MET A 136 -5.31 -6.29 9.62
CA MET A 136 -6.50 -5.61 10.12
C MET A 136 -7.71 -5.65 9.18
N CYS A 137 -7.55 -6.10 7.93
CA CYS A 137 -8.68 -6.23 7.01
C CYS A 137 -9.53 -7.45 7.37
N PRO A 138 -10.81 -7.30 7.80
CA PRO A 138 -11.65 -8.42 8.20
C PRO A 138 -11.79 -9.47 7.12
N PHE A 139 -12.08 -9.08 5.88
CA PHE A 139 -12.26 -10.01 4.77
C PHE A 139 -10.94 -10.69 4.34
N GLY A 140 -9.83 -9.95 4.39
CA GLY A 140 -8.51 -10.52 4.13
C GLY A 140 -8.12 -11.57 5.18
N SER A 141 -8.40 -11.30 6.45
CA SER A 141 -8.19 -12.24 7.56
C SER A 141 -9.07 -13.48 7.43
N LEU A 142 -10.33 -13.32 7.03
CA LEU A 142 -11.25 -14.42 6.80
C LEU A 142 -10.75 -15.39 5.71
N GLN A 143 -10.31 -14.87 4.56
CA GLN A 143 -9.78 -15.70 3.48
C GLN A 143 -8.55 -16.50 3.92
N GLU A 144 -7.59 -15.85 4.62
CA GLU A 144 -6.38 -16.54 5.06
C GLU A 144 -6.67 -17.54 6.19
N THR A 145 -7.63 -17.24 7.06
CA THR A 145 -8.09 -18.17 8.09
C THR A 145 -8.67 -19.43 7.48
N ILE A 146 -9.55 -19.30 6.49
CA ILE A 146 -10.12 -20.45 5.74
C ILE A 146 -9.01 -21.28 5.11
N PHE A 147 -8.04 -20.63 4.43
CA PHE A 147 -6.90 -21.33 3.83
C PHE A 147 -6.08 -22.11 4.86
N LYS A 148 -5.82 -21.52 6.04
CA LYS A 148 -5.05 -22.18 7.11
C LYS A 148 -5.82 -23.30 7.80
N ILE A 149 -7.13 -23.13 8.01
CA ILE A 149 -7.99 -24.19 8.55
C ILE A 149 -8.04 -25.36 7.56
N ALA A 150 -8.26 -25.10 6.26
CA ALA A 150 -8.24 -26.15 5.23
C ALA A 150 -6.91 -26.92 5.22
N LYS A 151 -5.79 -26.20 5.40
CA LYS A 151 -4.47 -26.82 5.53
C LYS A 151 -4.37 -27.73 6.75
N ALA A 152 -4.89 -27.30 7.90
CA ALA A 152 -4.92 -28.08 9.14
C ALA A 152 -5.81 -29.32 9.04
N LEU A 153 -6.90 -29.25 8.28
CA LEU A 153 -7.82 -30.36 7.99
C LEU A 153 -7.28 -31.36 6.94
N GLY A 154 -6.03 -31.24 6.53
CA GLY A 154 -5.39 -32.19 5.61
C GLY A 154 -5.53 -31.85 4.13
N LEU A 155 -6.22 -30.75 3.75
CA LEU A 155 -6.41 -30.34 2.36
C LEU A 155 -5.15 -29.70 1.74
N LYS A 156 -4.00 -29.76 2.43
CA LYS A 156 -2.70 -29.21 1.96
C LYS A 156 -2.34 -29.71 0.54
N ARG A 157 -2.70 -30.93 0.20
CA ARG A 157 -2.43 -31.53 -1.13
C ARG A 157 -3.09 -30.76 -2.27
N PHE A 158 -4.24 -30.16 -2.03
CA PHE A 158 -5.00 -29.42 -3.03
C PHE A 158 -4.67 -27.93 -3.04
N GLN A 159 -3.90 -27.46 -2.07
CA GLN A 159 -3.47 -26.06 -2.00
C GLN A 159 -2.32 -25.79 -2.96
N THR A 160 -2.50 -24.80 -3.80
CA THR A 160 -1.56 -24.48 -4.87
C THR A 160 -1.34 -22.97 -4.96
N GLN A 161 -0.19 -22.60 -5.48
CA GLN A 161 0.07 -21.23 -5.91
C GLN A 161 -0.19 -21.14 -7.42
N VAL A 162 -0.79 -20.04 -7.84
CA VAL A 162 -0.96 -19.77 -9.27
C VAL A 162 0.43 -19.68 -9.92
N PRO A 163 0.67 -20.33 -11.09
CA PRO A 163 1.95 -20.20 -11.77
C PRO A 163 2.33 -18.74 -11.96
N GLN A 164 3.61 -18.40 -11.71
CA GLN A 164 4.07 -17.01 -11.66
C GLN A 164 3.72 -16.20 -12.92
N LYS A 165 3.80 -16.83 -14.09
CA LYS A 165 3.42 -16.22 -15.36
C LYS A 165 1.96 -15.74 -15.40
N TRP A 166 1.03 -16.54 -14.85
CA TRP A 166 -0.38 -16.18 -14.76
C TRP A 166 -0.63 -15.18 -13.63
N HIS A 167 0.05 -15.37 -12.49
CA HIS A 167 -0.02 -14.42 -11.38
C HIS A 167 0.35 -13.01 -11.82
N ASP A 168 1.45 -12.85 -12.56
CA ASP A 168 1.94 -11.56 -13.04
C ASP A 168 0.97 -10.85 -14.00
N ARG A 169 0.12 -11.62 -14.69
CA ARG A 169 -0.95 -11.07 -15.53
C ARG A 169 -2.22 -10.77 -14.72
N LEU A 170 -2.64 -11.72 -13.89
CA LEU A 170 -3.90 -11.61 -13.14
C LEU A 170 -3.86 -10.50 -12.08
N LYS A 171 -2.70 -10.20 -11.49
CA LYS A 171 -2.58 -9.09 -10.52
C LYS A 171 -2.98 -7.73 -11.10
N TRP A 172 -2.97 -7.57 -12.43
CA TRP A 172 -3.41 -6.35 -13.09
C TRP A 172 -4.92 -6.16 -13.09
N LEU A 173 -5.69 -7.23 -12.96
CA LEU A 173 -7.15 -7.18 -12.98
C LEU A 173 -7.70 -6.26 -11.87
N LYS A 174 -7.17 -6.33 -10.65
CA LYS A 174 -7.62 -5.44 -9.56
C LYS A 174 -7.39 -3.95 -9.87
N TYR A 175 -6.29 -3.63 -10.58
CA TYR A 175 -6.02 -2.25 -11.01
C TYR A 175 -6.98 -1.83 -12.13
N ALA A 176 -7.27 -2.72 -13.07
CA ALA A 176 -8.28 -2.48 -14.10
C ALA A 176 -9.67 -2.23 -13.48
N VAL A 177 -10.08 -3.04 -12.51
CA VAL A 177 -11.34 -2.84 -11.77
C VAL A 177 -11.32 -1.50 -11.03
N PHE A 178 -10.23 -1.17 -10.35
CA PHE A 178 -10.10 0.11 -9.64
C PHE A 178 -10.23 1.32 -10.56
N PHE A 179 -9.46 1.35 -11.66
CA PHE A 179 -9.53 2.46 -12.61
C PHE A 179 -10.87 2.55 -13.33
N PHE A 180 -11.49 1.40 -13.62
CA PHE A 180 -12.84 1.36 -14.17
C PHE A 180 -13.86 2.00 -13.22
N LEU A 181 -13.86 1.59 -11.93
CA LEU A 181 -14.75 2.18 -10.92
C LEU A 181 -14.46 3.66 -10.70
N LEU A 182 -13.20 4.06 -10.67
CA LEU A 182 -12.81 5.46 -10.56
C LEU A 182 -13.33 6.28 -11.75
N THR A 183 -13.19 5.78 -12.97
CA THR A 183 -13.70 6.45 -14.17
C THR A 183 -15.22 6.56 -14.12
N VAL A 184 -15.93 5.48 -13.79
CA VAL A 184 -17.39 5.49 -13.69
C VAL A 184 -17.86 6.49 -12.62
N SER A 185 -17.16 6.59 -11.47
CA SER A 185 -17.51 7.53 -10.40
C SER A 185 -17.45 9.00 -10.82
N MET A 186 -16.63 9.32 -11.82
CA MET A 186 -16.57 10.68 -12.37
C MET A 186 -17.81 11.06 -13.18
N PHE A 187 -18.48 10.06 -13.77
CA PHE A 187 -19.71 10.29 -14.55
C PHE A 187 -20.96 10.10 -13.69
N SER A 188 -20.99 9.10 -12.84
CA SER A 188 -22.12 8.78 -11.98
C SER A 188 -21.67 8.06 -10.72
N MET A 189 -21.73 8.75 -9.58
CA MET A 189 -21.40 8.16 -8.28
C MET A 189 -22.35 7.02 -7.92
N GLY A 190 -23.66 7.16 -8.22
CA GLY A 190 -24.64 6.11 -7.95
C GLY A 190 -24.41 4.82 -8.74
N LEU A 191 -23.95 4.93 -10.01
CA LEU A 191 -23.56 3.76 -10.80
C LEU A 191 -22.27 3.13 -10.25
N ALA A 192 -21.28 3.95 -9.89
CA ALA A 192 -20.03 3.46 -9.29
C ALA A 192 -20.30 2.70 -7.98
N GLU A 193 -21.22 3.17 -7.16
CA GLU A 193 -21.63 2.49 -5.93
C GLU A 193 -22.27 1.13 -6.20
N LYS A 194 -23.17 1.03 -7.17
CA LYS A 194 -23.75 -0.26 -7.61
C LYS A 194 -22.69 -1.21 -8.14
N LEU A 195 -21.75 -0.74 -8.95
CA LEU A 195 -20.65 -1.56 -9.48
C LEU A 195 -19.63 -1.93 -8.40
N SER A 196 -19.54 -1.17 -7.32
CA SER A 196 -18.69 -1.50 -6.17
C SER A 196 -19.19 -2.70 -5.36
N GLU A 197 -20.34 -3.30 -5.72
CA GLU A 197 -20.79 -4.58 -5.19
C GLU A 197 -19.88 -5.77 -5.59
N VAL A 198 -18.89 -5.54 -6.43
CA VAL A 198 -17.75 -6.46 -6.63
C VAL A 198 -16.96 -6.72 -5.34
N GLU A 199 -17.20 -5.93 -4.29
CA GLU A 199 -16.60 -6.11 -2.96
C GLU A 199 -17.44 -7.07 -2.10
N PRO A 200 -17.00 -8.33 -1.92
CA PRO A 200 -17.78 -9.38 -1.23
C PRO A 200 -17.99 -9.08 0.26
N PHE A 201 -17.16 -8.25 0.86
CA PHE A 201 -17.27 -7.93 2.28
C PHE A 201 -18.48 -7.04 2.61
N LYS A 202 -19.01 -6.26 1.67
CA LYS A 202 -20.28 -5.56 1.84
C LYS A 202 -21.41 -6.56 2.14
N THR A 203 -21.46 -7.65 1.39
CA THR A 203 -22.40 -8.75 1.61
C THR A 203 -22.09 -9.54 2.88
N THR A 204 -20.80 -9.75 3.22
CA THR A 204 -20.39 -10.58 4.35
C THR A 204 -20.60 -9.87 5.70
N PHE A 205 -20.15 -8.63 5.83
CA PHE A 205 -20.10 -7.93 7.12
C PHE A 205 -21.17 -6.84 7.26
N LEU A 206 -21.47 -6.10 6.20
CA LEU A 206 -22.34 -4.93 6.29
C LEU A 206 -23.83 -5.30 6.26
N VAL A 207 -24.23 -6.08 5.27
CA VAL A 207 -25.64 -6.43 5.04
C VAL A 207 -25.99 -7.80 5.62
N GLY A 208 -25.00 -8.69 5.64
CA GLY A 208 -25.21 -10.10 5.97
C GLY A 208 -25.64 -10.93 4.76
N VAL A 209 -25.05 -12.12 4.62
CA VAL A 209 -25.29 -13.00 3.45
C VAL A 209 -26.76 -13.39 3.32
N MET A 210 -27.46 -13.56 4.46
CA MET A 210 -28.88 -13.96 4.50
C MET A 210 -29.86 -12.85 4.07
N ASN A 211 -29.44 -11.59 4.16
CA ASN A 211 -30.26 -10.42 3.82
C ASN A 211 -30.05 -9.93 2.38
N ARG A 212 -29.18 -10.61 1.62
CA ARG A 212 -28.87 -10.28 0.22
C ARG A 212 -29.52 -11.26 -0.74
N SER A 213 -29.76 -10.80 -1.96
CA SER A 213 -30.18 -11.67 -3.05
C SER A 213 -29.12 -12.74 -3.34
N TRP A 214 -29.57 -13.94 -3.70
CA TRP A 214 -28.75 -15.13 -3.86
C TRP A 214 -27.49 -14.98 -4.76
N PRO A 215 -27.46 -14.14 -5.83
CA PRO A 215 -26.25 -14.02 -6.64
C PRO A 215 -25.05 -13.44 -5.87
N TYR A 216 -25.30 -12.50 -4.96
CA TYR A 216 -24.24 -11.94 -4.12
C TYR A 216 -23.73 -12.95 -3.09
N GLY A 217 -24.64 -13.72 -2.51
CA GLY A 217 -24.28 -14.83 -1.61
C GLY A 217 -23.45 -15.89 -2.32
N LEU A 218 -23.84 -16.26 -3.55
CA LEU A 218 -23.08 -17.20 -4.37
C LEU A 218 -21.68 -16.67 -4.72
N PHE A 219 -21.57 -15.40 -5.05
CA PHE A 219 -20.27 -14.76 -5.32
C PHE A 219 -19.33 -14.80 -4.10
N VAL A 220 -19.84 -14.49 -2.90
CA VAL A 220 -19.10 -14.61 -1.64
C VAL A 220 -18.67 -16.06 -1.42
N ALA A 221 -19.61 -17.02 -1.56
CA ALA A 221 -19.34 -18.44 -1.38
C ALA A 221 -18.28 -18.95 -2.38
N ALA A 222 -18.33 -18.51 -3.63
CA ALA A 222 -17.34 -18.86 -4.65
C ALA A 222 -15.94 -18.34 -4.27
N ILE A 223 -15.82 -17.08 -3.83
CA ILE A 223 -14.53 -16.50 -3.41
C ILE A 223 -13.97 -17.21 -2.18
N LEU A 224 -14.81 -17.47 -1.17
CA LEU A 224 -14.38 -18.21 0.02
C LEU A 224 -14.06 -19.67 -0.30
N GLY A 225 -14.79 -20.30 -1.23
CA GLY A 225 -14.49 -21.63 -1.75
C GLY A 225 -13.13 -21.70 -2.45
N VAL A 226 -12.82 -20.74 -3.32
CA VAL A 226 -11.49 -20.63 -3.94
C VAL A 226 -10.39 -20.36 -2.90
N SER A 227 -10.74 -19.70 -1.79
CA SER A 227 -9.79 -19.44 -0.69
C SER A 227 -9.35 -20.70 0.05
N ILE A 228 -10.03 -21.83 -0.11
CA ILE A 228 -9.59 -23.15 0.40
C ILE A 228 -8.31 -23.59 -0.32
N PHE A 229 -8.23 -23.33 -1.63
CA PHE A 229 -7.16 -23.81 -2.51
C PHE A 229 -6.05 -22.78 -2.74
N ILE A 230 -6.40 -21.49 -2.82
CA ILE A 230 -5.49 -20.39 -3.10
C ILE A 230 -5.54 -19.38 -1.95
N GLU A 231 -4.39 -19.02 -1.43
CA GLU A 231 -4.31 -18.04 -0.34
C GLU A 231 -4.71 -16.64 -0.85
N ARG A 232 -5.76 -16.05 -0.24
CA ARG A 232 -6.28 -14.68 -0.48
C ARG A 232 -6.54 -14.36 -1.97
N PRO A 233 -7.31 -15.15 -2.72
CA PRO A 233 -7.49 -14.97 -4.16
C PRO A 233 -8.12 -13.62 -4.51
N TYR A 234 -9.14 -13.20 -3.77
CA TYR A 234 -9.78 -11.90 -3.99
C TYR A 234 -8.81 -10.73 -3.78
N CYS A 235 -8.06 -10.74 -2.66
CA CYS A 235 -7.11 -9.67 -2.33
C CYS A 235 -5.97 -9.55 -3.36
N LYS A 236 -5.56 -10.67 -3.97
CA LYS A 236 -4.50 -10.70 -4.97
C LYS A 236 -4.96 -10.19 -6.34
N TYR A 237 -6.18 -10.52 -6.76
CA TYR A 237 -6.56 -10.39 -8.16
C TYR A 237 -7.73 -9.45 -8.45
N ILE A 238 -8.65 -9.24 -7.50
CA ILE A 238 -9.90 -8.53 -7.78
C ILE A 238 -10.05 -7.26 -6.95
N CYS A 239 -9.59 -7.23 -5.70
CA CYS A 239 -9.87 -6.19 -4.72
C CYS A 239 -9.47 -4.77 -5.18
N PRO A 240 -10.43 -3.88 -5.53
CA PRO A 240 -10.13 -2.52 -5.97
C PRO A 240 -9.58 -1.65 -4.84
N LEU A 241 -10.04 -1.84 -3.60
CA LEU A 241 -9.46 -1.19 -2.43
C LEU A 241 -7.98 -1.55 -2.27
N GLY A 242 -7.64 -2.85 -2.46
CA GLY A 242 -6.25 -3.29 -2.43
C GLY A 242 -5.39 -2.66 -3.54
N ALA A 243 -5.97 -2.37 -4.70
CA ALA A 243 -5.30 -1.67 -5.78
C ALA A 243 -5.07 -0.18 -5.44
N SER A 244 -6.08 0.51 -4.91
CA SER A 244 -5.97 1.93 -4.50
C SER A 244 -4.88 2.14 -3.44
N LEU A 245 -4.78 1.25 -2.46
CA LEU A 245 -3.76 1.31 -1.40
C LEU A 245 -2.36 0.87 -1.87
N ALA A 246 -2.28 0.08 -2.94
CA ALA A 246 -1.00 -0.35 -3.51
C ALA A 246 -0.20 0.81 -4.12
N MET A 247 -0.89 1.80 -4.70
CA MET A 247 -0.24 2.95 -5.33
C MET A 247 0.57 3.79 -4.33
N PRO A 248 0.01 4.33 -3.24
CA PRO A 248 0.76 5.08 -2.24
C PRO A 248 1.79 4.22 -1.49
N SER A 249 1.62 2.90 -1.43
CA SER A 249 2.62 1.99 -0.84
C SER A 249 3.98 2.04 -1.55
N THR A 250 4.05 2.56 -2.76
CA THR A 250 5.31 2.82 -3.47
C THR A 250 6.19 3.81 -2.71
N PHE A 251 5.60 4.73 -1.95
CA PHE A 251 6.28 5.80 -1.20
C PHE A 251 6.52 5.47 0.27
N ARG A 252 6.32 4.24 0.69
CA ARG A 252 6.51 3.80 2.09
C ARG A 252 7.91 4.12 2.63
N TRP A 253 7.99 4.42 3.90
CA TRP A 253 9.25 4.76 4.56
C TRP A 253 10.00 3.52 5.06
N PHE A 254 9.30 2.52 5.58
CA PHE A 254 9.87 1.32 6.20
C PHE A 254 9.36 0.05 5.50
N GLY A 255 10.00 -0.31 4.38
CA GLY A 255 9.68 -1.56 3.67
C GLY A 255 10.41 -2.78 4.26
N LEU A 256 9.97 -3.96 3.87
CA LEU A 256 10.73 -5.18 4.08
C LEU A 256 11.96 -5.16 3.16
N LYS A 257 13.14 -5.24 3.75
CA LYS A 257 14.40 -5.23 3.00
C LYS A 257 14.93 -6.64 2.84
N ARG A 258 15.48 -6.94 1.69
CA ARG A 258 16.29 -8.13 1.47
C ARG A 258 17.69 -7.89 2.04
N LYS A 259 18.32 -8.95 2.57
CA LYS A 259 19.72 -8.88 2.98
C LYS A 259 20.64 -8.68 1.77
N GLN A 260 21.73 -7.93 1.94
CA GLN A 260 22.72 -7.70 0.88
C GLN A 260 23.33 -8.99 0.33
N ASP A 261 23.49 -9.99 1.22
CA ASP A 261 24.13 -11.27 0.89
C ASP A 261 23.15 -12.34 0.43
N CYS A 262 21.91 -11.97 0.16
CA CYS A 262 20.90 -12.90 -0.31
C CYS A 262 21.25 -13.32 -1.76
N ASN A 263 21.59 -14.58 -1.97
CA ASN A 263 21.60 -15.16 -3.29
C ASN A 263 20.16 -15.52 -3.70
N SER A 264 19.86 -15.55 -5.01
CA SER A 264 18.52 -15.81 -5.52
C SER A 264 18.10 -17.28 -5.36
N CYS A 265 18.10 -17.79 -4.11
CA CYS A 265 17.81 -19.21 -3.82
C CYS A 265 16.30 -19.56 -3.90
N LYS A 266 15.42 -18.59 -4.18
CA LYS A 266 13.96 -18.73 -4.32
C LYS A 266 13.18 -19.27 -3.10
N ALA A 267 13.85 -19.65 -2.01
CA ALA A 267 13.18 -20.23 -0.83
C ALA A 267 12.10 -19.29 -0.24
N CYS A 268 12.37 -17.98 -0.16
CA CYS A 268 11.39 -16.99 0.29
C CYS A 268 10.26 -16.79 -0.71
N ALA A 269 10.53 -16.88 -2.02
CA ALA A 269 9.52 -16.74 -3.07
C ALA A 269 8.52 -17.90 -3.05
N VAL A 270 9.02 -19.14 -2.92
CA VAL A 270 8.17 -20.34 -2.81
C VAL A 270 7.28 -20.31 -1.57
N GLY A 271 7.77 -19.73 -0.45
CA GLY A 271 7.01 -19.60 0.79
C GLY A 271 6.08 -18.37 0.83
N CYS A 272 6.09 -17.51 -0.18
CA CYS A 272 5.32 -16.27 -0.18
C CYS A 272 3.87 -16.51 -0.64
N GLY A 273 2.91 -16.55 0.31
CA GLY A 273 1.48 -16.73 -0.02
C GLY A 273 0.91 -15.60 -0.88
N ALA A 274 1.43 -14.38 -0.73
CA ALA A 274 1.06 -13.23 -1.56
C ALA A 274 1.67 -13.26 -2.95
N GLN A 275 2.67 -14.13 -3.21
CA GLN A 275 3.47 -14.19 -4.44
C GLN A 275 4.10 -12.83 -4.82
N ALA A 276 4.44 -12.04 -3.80
CA ALA A 276 5.02 -10.71 -3.94
C ALA A 276 6.55 -10.71 -4.13
N ILE A 277 7.17 -11.88 -4.18
CA ILE A 277 8.61 -12.05 -4.39
C ILE A 277 8.81 -12.67 -5.77
N ASP A 278 9.50 -11.97 -6.65
CA ASP A 278 9.78 -12.44 -8.01
C ASP A 278 10.90 -13.50 -8.04
N ALA A 279 11.19 -14.00 -9.24
CA ALA A 279 12.23 -15.02 -9.44
C ALA A 279 13.63 -14.53 -9.06
N ASP A 280 13.88 -13.22 -9.13
CA ASP A 280 15.14 -12.58 -8.76
C ASP A 280 15.21 -12.28 -7.26
N GLY A 281 14.13 -12.58 -6.51
CA GLY A 281 14.00 -12.36 -5.09
C GLY A 281 13.71 -10.90 -4.71
N ARG A 282 13.27 -10.07 -5.64
CA ARG A 282 12.78 -8.72 -5.34
C ARG A 282 11.40 -8.81 -4.69
N ILE A 283 11.17 -7.97 -3.69
CA ILE A 283 9.86 -7.86 -3.03
C ILE A 283 9.08 -6.76 -3.72
N ASP A 284 7.97 -7.11 -4.38
CA ASP A 284 6.99 -6.12 -4.83
C ASP A 284 6.14 -5.68 -3.62
N HIS A 285 6.48 -4.53 -3.08
CA HIS A 285 5.82 -4.02 -1.88
C HIS A 285 4.37 -3.60 -2.09
N ARG A 286 3.96 -3.40 -3.35
CA ARG A 286 2.55 -3.14 -3.70
C ARG A 286 1.71 -4.40 -3.55
N GLU A 287 2.32 -5.57 -3.75
CA GLU A 287 1.66 -6.87 -3.63
C GLU A 287 1.87 -7.52 -2.26
N CYS A 288 2.87 -7.08 -1.52
CA CYS A 288 3.23 -7.63 -0.21
C CYS A 288 2.12 -7.39 0.82
N LEU A 289 1.69 -8.47 1.49
CA LEU A 289 0.68 -8.46 2.56
C LEU A 289 1.30 -8.50 3.96
N HIS A 290 2.61 -8.30 4.07
CA HIS A 290 3.34 -8.24 5.34
C HIS A 290 3.11 -9.45 6.26
N CYS A 291 3.01 -10.65 5.69
CA CYS A 291 2.84 -11.88 6.48
C CYS A 291 4.06 -12.21 7.34
N LEU A 292 5.22 -11.61 7.08
CA LEU A 292 6.52 -11.77 7.74
C LEU A 292 7.18 -13.15 7.55
N ASP A 293 6.59 -14.06 6.80
CA ASP A 293 7.15 -15.41 6.58
C ASP A 293 8.54 -15.39 5.95
N CYS A 294 8.78 -14.49 5.01
CA CYS A 294 10.10 -14.30 4.41
C CYS A 294 11.12 -13.75 5.41
N MET A 295 10.69 -12.86 6.33
CA MET A 295 11.56 -12.34 7.38
C MET A 295 11.96 -13.42 8.38
N ILE A 296 11.01 -14.26 8.78
CA ILE A 296 11.31 -15.42 9.64
C ILE A 296 12.29 -16.35 8.94
N LEU A 297 12.06 -16.65 7.67
CA LEU A 297 12.91 -17.56 6.91
C LEU A 297 14.34 -17.02 6.75
N TYR A 298 14.51 -15.75 6.41
CA TYR A 298 15.85 -15.22 6.18
C TYR A 298 16.66 -14.95 7.47
N THR A 299 16.02 -14.98 8.64
CA THR A 299 16.70 -14.92 9.94
C THR A 299 16.98 -16.31 10.51
N ASP A 300 16.29 -17.33 10.05
CA ASP A 300 16.43 -18.70 10.53
C ASP A 300 17.69 -19.37 9.95
N THR A 301 18.64 -19.66 10.82
CA THR A 301 19.93 -20.31 10.47
C THR A 301 19.79 -21.76 10.01
N LYS A 302 18.64 -22.38 10.26
CA LYS A 302 18.32 -23.74 9.79
C LYS A 302 17.44 -23.71 8.53
N GLY A 303 16.60 -22.67 8.38
CA GLY A 303 15.64 -22.54 7.30
C GLY A 303 16.19 -21.84 6.07
N CYS A 304 17.04 -20.82 6.23
CA CYS A 304 17.63 -20.06 5.14
C CYS A 304 18.82 -20.82 4.52
N PRO A 305 18.79 -21.25 3.23
CA PRO A 305 19.86 -22.07 2.66
C PRO A 305 21.26 -21.44 2.74
N PRO A 306 21.49 -20.15 2.45
CA PRO A 306 22.78 -19.51 2.66
C PRO A 306 23.24 -19.52 4.11
N LEU A 307 22.38 -19.21 5.06
CA LEU A 307 22.71 -19.22 6.48
C LEU A 307 22.99 -20.65 6.98
N ALA A 308 22.23 -21.64 6.56
CA ALA A 308 22.43 -23.03 6.93
C ALA A 308 23.79 -23.57 6.41
N LYS A 309 24.19 -23.14 5.20
CA LYS A 309 25.50 -23.48 4.64
C LYS A 309 26.62 -22.84 5.45
N GLU A 310 26.51 -21.56 5.76
CA GLU A 310 27.52 -20.85 6.56
C GLU A 310 27.60 -21.37 7.99
N ARG A 311 26.45 -21.69 8.60
CA ARG A 311 26.43 -22.33 9.92
C ARG A 311 27.21 -23.65 9.94
N LYS A 312 26.95 -24.55 8.97
CA LYS A 312 27.66 -25.84 8.85
C LYS A 312 29.16 -25.65 8.63
N ARG A 313 29.55 -24.65 7.85
CA ARG A 313 30.94 -24.29 7.64
C ARG A 313 31.61 -23.87 8.94
N ARG A 314 30.99 -22.95 9.68
CA ARG A 314 31.51 -22.47 10.97
C ARG A 314 31.59 -23.57 12.03
N GLU A 315 30.58 -24.44 12.09
CA GLU A 315 30.60 -25.62 12.95
C GLU A 315 31.79 -26.53 12.60
N LYS A 316 32.09 -26.72 11.34
CA LYS A 316 33.24 -27.54 10.88
C LYS A 316 34.57 -26.85 11.15
N ASP A 317 34.65 -25.55 10.97
CA ASP A 317 35.89 -24.77 11.10
C ASP A 317 36.13 -24.31 12.59
N GLY A 318 35.29 -24.74 13.54
CA GLY A 318 35.39 -24.37 14.96
C GLY A 318 35.17 -22.87 15.24
N LEU A 319 34.55 -22.15 14.33
CA LEU A 319 34.32 -20.71 14.44
C LEU A 319 33.13 -20.42 15.35
N GLU A 320 33.20 -19.31 16.09
CA GLU A 320 32.17 -18.90 17.02
C GLU A 320 30.81 -18.69 16.33
N ILE A 321 29.76 -19.23 16.96
CA ILE A 321 28.37 -19.05 16.56
C ILE A 321 27.66 -18.39 17.73
N THR A 322 27.32 -17.12 17.59
CA THR A 322 26.67 -16.35 18.67
C THR A 322 25.17 -16.59 18.68
N PRO A 323 24.56 -17.06 19.78
CA PRO A 323 23.11 -17.22 19.87
C PRO A 323 22.39 -15.85 19.85
N ILE A 324 21.32 -15.72 19.05
CA ILE A 324 20.44 -14.58 19.05
C ILE A 324 19.06 -14.99 19.56
N GLY A 325 18.83 -14.93 20.87
CA GLY A 325 17.55 -15.32 21.45
C GLY A 325 17.32 -16.84 21.47
N VAL A 326 16.08 -17.23 21.80
CA VAL A 326 15.75 -18.62 22.20
C VAL A 326 15.95 -19.65 21.08
N ASN A 327 15.90 -19.27 19.81
CA ASN A 327 15.89 -20.22 18.68
C ASN A 327 16.81 -19.83 17.50
N GLY A 328 17.62 -18.79 17.62
CA GLY A 328 18.46 -18.32 16.52
C GLY A 328 19.91 -18.10 16.91
N TYR A 329 20.79 -18.20 15.93
CA TYR A 329 22.20 -17.88 16.06
C TYR A 329 22.55 -16.72 15.16
N PHE A 330 23.37 -15.78 15.67
CA PHE A 330 23.98 -14.77 14.79
C PHE A 330 25.11 -15.45 14.03
N ILE A 331 24.90 -15.60 12.75
CA ILE A 331 25.95 -16.01 11.84
C ILE A 331 26.20 -14.77 10.99
N PRO A 332 27.37 -14.11 11.17
CA PRO A 332 27.77 -13.12 10.20
C PRO A 332 27.88 -13.84 8.86
N ILE A 333 27.15 -13.34 7.87
CA ILE A 333 27.07 -13.95 6.53
C ILE A 333 28.43 -13.82 5.81
N HIS A 334 29.25 -12.87 6.27
CA HIS A 334 30.60 -12.71 5.81
C HIS A 334 31.56 -13.52 6.70
N PRO A 335 32.34 -14.44 6.13
CA PRO A 335 33.52 -14.96 6.82
C PRO A 335 34.38 -13.78 7.27
N ALA A 336 35.20 -13.97 8.29
CA ALA A 336 36.10 -12.95 8.84
C ALA A 336 37.21 -12.46 7.88
N THR A 337 36.97 -12.50 6.57
CA THR A 337 37.74 -11.79 5.56
C THR A 337 37.51 -10.30 5.74
N SER A 338 38.57 -9.53 5.67
CA SER A 338 38.52 -8.09 5.88
C SER A 338 37.45 -7.47 4.97
N HIS A 339 36.81 -6.40 5.45
CA HIS A 339 35.84 -5.66 4.64
C HIS A 339 36.41 -5.25 3.27
N ALA A 340 37.73 -5.05 3.19
CA ALA A 340 38.49 -4.79 1.98
C ALA A 340 38.50 -5.98 0.99
N ASP A 341 38.66 -7.21 1.48
CA ASP A 341 38.66 -8.41 0.63
C ASP A 341 37.28 -8.71 0.05
N GLN A 342 36.22 -8.36 0.78
CA GLN A 342 34.85 -8.51 0.31
C GLN A 342 34.51 -7.48 -0.77
N ILE A 343 34.98 -6.23 -0.62
CA ILE A 343 34.82 -5.19 -1.63
C ILE A 343 35.59 -5.55 -2.89
N SER A 344 36.83 -6.04 -2.77
CA SER A 344 37.65 -6.44 -3.92
C SER A 344 37.09 -7.69 -4.63
N ALA A 345 36.60 -8.69 -3.90
CA ALA A 345 35.95 -9.87 -4.45
C ALA A 345 34.61 -9.55 -5.14
N LYS A 346 33.88 -8.56 -4.63
CA LYS A 346 32.62 -8.07 -5.22
C LYS A 346 32.88 -7.21 -6.46
N ALA A 347 33.94 -6.41 -6.44
CA ALA A 347 34.39 -5.62 -7.57
C ALA A 347 34.95 -6.50 -8.71
N ALA A 348 35.68 -7.57 -8.37
CA ALA A 348 36.25 -8.51 -9.35
C ALA A 348 35.18 -9.35 -10.08
N LYS A 349 34.02 -9.61 -9.44
CA LYS A 349 32.90 -10.33 -10.08
C LYS A 349 31.94 -9.45 -10.88
N GLY A 350 32.14 -8.14 -10.86
CA GLY A 350 31.17 -7.20 -11.39
C GLY A 350 29.86 -7.19 -10.59
N PRO A 351 28.97 -6.25 -10.81
CA PRO A 351 27.65 -6.26 -10.23
C PRO A 351 26.90 -7.51 -10.70
N ASP A 352 26.38 -8.32 -9.75
CA ASP A 352 25.50 -9.44 -10.09
C ASP A 352 24.36 -8.88 -10.97
N PRO A 353 24.25 -9.28 -12.24
CA PRO A 353 23.19 -8.76 -13.12
C PRO A 353 21.78 -9.07 -12.59
N ARG A 354 21.66 -9.96 -11.61
CA ARG A 354 20.42 -10.31 -10.91
C ARG A 354 20.16 -9.45 -9.66
N MET A 355 21.20 -8.77 -9.14
CA MET A 355 21.02 -7.74 -8.13
C MET A 355 20.76 -6.43 -8.85
N PRO A 356 19.67 -5.68 -8.51
CA PRO A 356 19.57 -4.32 -8.98
C PRO A 356 20.80 -3.60 -8.43
N THR A 357 21.74 -3.27 -9.28
CA THR A 357 22.73 -2.24 -8.99
C THR A 357 21.90 -1.03 -8.62
N ASP A 358 22.02 -0.53 -7.38
CA ASP A 358 21.45 0.76 -7.03
C ASP A 358 21.95 1.76 -8.05
N PRO A 359 21.09 2.29 -8.91
CA PRO A 359 21.52 3.27 -9.85
C PRO A 359 22.06 4.44 -9.03
N THR A 360 23.30 4.75 -9.26
CA THR A 360 23.95 5.87 -8.62
C THR A 360 23.11 7.13 -8.85
N LEU A 361 23.07 8.00 -7.85
CA LEU A 361 22.45 9.32 -7.93
C LEU A 361 22.75 9.97 -9.30
N PRO A 362 21.75 10.51 -10.01
CA PRO A 362 21.99 11.19 -11.28
C PRO A 362 23.15 12.16 -11.17
N ALA A 363 24.03 12.18 -12.16
CA ALA A 363 25.31 12.92 -12.12
C ALA A 363 25.12 14.41 -11.77
N HIS A 364 24.01 15.02 -12.21
CA HIS A 364 23.67 16.41 -11.93
C HIS A 364 23.26 16.70 -10.47
N LYS A 365 23.01 15.66 -9.66
CA LYS A 365 22.67 15.77 -8.23
C LYS A 365 23.84 15.45 -7.30
N ARG A 366 24.99 15.07 -7.84
CA ARG A 366 26.16 14.74 -7.04
C ARG A 366 26.88 16.00 -6.61
N GLY A 367 27.24 16.09 -5.35
CA GLY A 367 28.06 17.19 -4.82
C GLY A 367 27.37 18.55 -4.71
N VAL A 368 26.05 18.63 -4.89
CA VAL A 368 25.29 19.87 -4.74
C VAL A 368 24.79 20.04 -3.29
N GLY A 369 24.71 21.28 -2.81
CA GLY A 369 24.16 21.61 -1.50
C GLY A 369 22.65 21.28 -1.41
N PHE A 370 22.14 21.14 -0.19
CA PHE A 370 20.76 20.73 0.08
C PHE A 370 19.70 21.56 -0.67
N VAL A 371 19.87 22.88 -0.71
CA VAL A 371 18.93 23.80 -1.38
C VAL A 371 18.91 23.53 -2.89
N ALA A 372 20.07 23.44 -3.52
CA ALA A 372 20.19 23.15 -4.94
C ALA A 372 19.64 21.74 -5.26
N TRP A 373 19.92 20.76 -4.41
CA TRP A 373 19.38 19.42 -4.51
C TRP A 373 17.85 19.43 -4.44
N PHE A 374 17.25 20.18 -3.51
CA PHE A 374 15.80 20.31 -3.38
C PHE A 374 15.16 20.87 -4.66
N PHE A 375 15.71 21.94 -5.23
CA PHE A 375 15.19 22.51 -6.48
C PHE A 375 15.39 21.59 -7.69
N LEU A 376 16.49 20.86 -7.75
CA LEU A 376 16.70 19.84 -8.79
C LEU A 376 15.70 18.68 -8.64
N GLU A 377 15.41 18.28 -7.43
CA GLU A 377 14.42 17.25 -7.15
C GLU A 377 13.01 17.74 -7.53
N LEU A 378 12.65 18.95 -7.16
CA LEU A 378 11.38 19.58 -7.53
C LEU A 378 11.23 19.69 -9.05
N ARG A 379 12.28 20.16 -9.73
CA ARG A 379 12.30 20.20 -11.20
C ARG A 379 12.07 18.81 -11.80
N ASP A 380 12.75 17.80 -11.32
CA ASP A 380 12.62 16.44 -11.84
C ASP A 380 11.24 15.82 -11.55
N HIS A 381 10.52 16.34 -10.55
CA HIS A 381 9.15 15.94 -10.27
C HIS A 381 8.13 16.66 -11.17
N ILE A 382 8.29 17.96 -11.34
CA ILE A 382 7.39 18.79 -12.16
C ILE A 382 7.65 18.56 -13.64
N TRP A 383 8.94 18.43 -14.03
CA TRP A 383 9.36 18.29 -15.42
C TRP A 383 9.71 16.83 -15.72
N PRO A 384 8.83 16.06 -16.39
CA PRO A 384 8.97 14.60 -16.51
C PRO A 384 10.04 14.13 -17.49
N TRP A 385 10.67 15.00 -18.25
CA TRP A 385 11.64 14.63 -19.26
C TRP A 385 13.08 14.88 -18.81
N SER A 386 13.91 13.86 -18.96
CA SER A 386 15.35 13.98 -18.72
C SER A 386 16.09 14.32 -20.02
N THR A 387 17.26 14.94 -19.83
CA THR A 387 18.09 15.44 -20.94
C THR A 387 18.91 14.37 -21.67
N GLU A 388 18.90 13.10 -21.24
CA GLU A 388 19.79 12.07 -21.78
C GLU A 388 19.06 11.09 -22.72
N GLY A 389 19.45 11.05 -23.98
CA GLY A 389 19.44 9.84 -24.78
C GLY A 389 18.54 9.71 -26.02
N TRP A 390 17.69 10.68 -26.43
CA TRP A 390 16.80 10.46 -27.57
C TRP A 390 16.79 11.58 -28.64
N ARG A 391 17.01 11.22 -29.89
CA ARG A 391 16.80 12.14 -31.03
C ARG A 391 15.31 12.46 -31.26
N SER A 392 14.39 11.52 -30.96
CA SER A 392 12.93 11.75 -31.04
C SER A 392 12.34 12.47 -29.82
N GLN A 393 13.11 12.71 -28.75
CA GLN A 393 12.67 13.35 -27.52
C GLN A 393 12.24 14.80 -27.71
N ARG A 394 12.82 15.53 -28.64
CA ARG A 394 12.43 16.94 -28.85
C ARG A 394 10.96 17.09 -29.22
N ALA A 395 10.45 16.23 -30.08
CA ALA A 395 9.03 16.24 -30.45
C ALA A 395 8.12 15.90 -29.24
N LEU A 396 8.51 14.86 -28.47
CA LEU A 396 7.78 14.49 -27.25
C LEU A 396 7.88 15.56 -26.18
N GLN A 397 9.02 16.23 -26.02
CA GLN A 397 9.20 17.34 -25.09
C GLN A 397 8.33 18.53 -25.47
N VAL A 398 8.31 18.91 -26.75
CA VAL A 398 7.46 20.00 -27.25
C VAL A 398 5.98 19.66 -27.06
N ALA A 399 5.56 18.46 -27.43
CA ALA A 399 4.19 18.02 -27.23
C ALA A 399 3.79 18.01 -25.73
N GLY A 400 4.71 17.55 -24.88
CA GLY A 400 4.48 17.56 -23.43
C GLY A 400 4.40 18.95 -22.83
N LEU A 401 5.27 19.85 -23.27
CA LEU A 401 5.20 21.26 -22.86
C LEU A 401 3.90 21.91 -23.30
N SER A 402 3.50 21.68 -24.55
CA SER A 402 2.23 22.19 -25.08
C SER A 402 1.03 21.68 -24.29
N LEU A 403 1.03 20.38 -23.94
CA LEU A 403 0.00 19.79 -23.09
C LEU A 403 0.01 20.36 -21.67
N ALA A 404 1.19 20.60 -21.07
CA ALA A 404 1.30 21.20 -19.75
C ALA A 404 0.76 22.64 -19.73
N VAL A 405 1.10 23.43 -20.75
CA VAL A 405 0.57 24.79 -20.92
C VAL A 405 -0.95 24.75 -21.10
N ALA A 406 -1.45 23.90 -21.98
CA ALA A 406 -2.89 23.75 -22.19
C ALA A 406 -3.62 23.29 -20.93
N ALA A 407 -3.05 22.36 -20.15
CA ALA A 407 -3.60 21.95 -18.86
C ALA A 407 -3.63 23.11 -17.86
N THR A 408 -2.58 23.92 -17.79
CA THR A 408 -2.51 25.09 -16.91
C THR A 408 -3.55 26.14 -17.30
N VAL A 409 -3.72 26.38 -18.59
CA VAL A 409 -4.76 27.27 -19.11
C VAL A 409 -6.16 26.72 -18.78
N ALA A 410 -6.40 25.42 -18.99
CA ALA A 410 -7.67 24.79 -18.65
C ALA A 410 -7.99 24.91 -17.15
N TRP A 411 -7.00 24.77 -16.28
CA TRP A 411 -7.15 25.01 -14.84
C TRP A 411 -7.50 26.47 -14.53
N GLY A 412 -6.84 27.42 -15.19
CA GLY A 412 -7.15 28.85 -15.07
C GLY A 412 -8.58 29.16 -15.52
N MET A 413 -9.02 28.61 -16.66
CA MET A 413 -10.39 28.76 -17.17
C MET A 413 -11.43 28.12 -16.24
N ALA A 414 -11.10 27.00 -15.63
CA ALA A 414 -11.98 26.39 -14.64
C ALA A 414 -12.08 27.21 -13.36
N ALA A 415 -10.96 27.79 -12.92
CA ALA A 415 -10.92 28.66 -11.74
C ALA A 415 -11.81 29.91 -11.90
N VAL A 416 -11.97 30.41 -13.12
CA VAL A 416 -12.91 31.51 -13.43
C VAL A 416 -14.29 31.04 -13.87
N GLY A 417 -14.61 29.76 -13.69
CA GLY A 417 -15.92 29.18 -13.97
C GLY A 417 -16.25 28.98 -15.45
N SER A 418 -15.28 29.09 -16.35
CA SER A 418 -15.49 28.97 -17.81
C SER A 418 -15.35 27.54 -18.36
N LEU A 419 -14.96 26.57 -17.52
CA LEU A 419 -14.86 25.14 -17.88
C LEU A 419 -15.57 24.27 -16.87
N SER A 420 -16.20 23.20 -17.35
CA SER A 420 -16.83 22.21 -16.47
C SER A 420 -15.79 21.34 -15.74
N SER A 421 -16.10 20.92 -14.51
CA SER A 421 -15.24 20.05 -13.72
C SER A 421 -14.89 18.73 -14.44
N SER A 422 -15.82 18.20 -15.24
CA SER A 422 -15.59 16.99 -16.05
C SER A 422 -14.50 17.18 -17.11
N ALA A 423 -14.42 18.35 -17.74
CA ALA A 423 -13.37 18.67 -18.70
C ALA A 423 -11.99 18.71 -18.03
N ILE A 424 -11.90 19.27 -16.82
CA ILE A 424 -10.65 19.30 -16.03
C ILE A 424 -10.18 17.90 -15.69
N ILE A 425 -11.11 17.04 -15.24
CA ILE A 425 -10.79 15.65 -14.88
C ILE A 425 -10.30 14.87 -16.10
N ALA A 426 -10.97 15.02 -17.26
CA ALA A 426 -10.55 14.38 -18.49
C ALA A 426 -9.13 14.84 -18.92
N TRP A 427 -8.84 16.12 -18.79
CA TRP A 427 -7.52 16.70 -19.04
C TRP A 427 -6.47 16.14 -18.09
N TRP A 428 -6.77 16.12 -16.80
CA TRP A 428 -5.85 15.59 -15.77
C TRP A 428 -5.53 14.12 -16.01
N PHE A 429 -6.53 13.32 -16.40
CA PHE A 429 -6.34 11.90 -16.72
C PHE A 429 -5.47 11.72 -17.97
N GLY A 430 -5.74 12.47 -19.04
CA GLY A 430 -4.96 12.46 -20.28
C GLY A 430 -3.52 12.89 -20.05
N TRP A 431 -3.31 13.96 -19.28
CA TRP A 431 -1.97 14.41 -18.88
C TRP A 431 -1.22 13.36 -18.07
N SER A 432 -1.87 12.73 -17.08
CA SER A 432 -1.24 11.70 -16.27
C SER A 432 -0.82 10.50 -17.10
N LEU A 433 -1.65 10.04 -18.02
CA LEU A 433 -1.33 8.95 -18.94
C LEU A 433 -0.15 9.31 -19.84
N TYR A 434 -0.14 10.49 -20.41
CA TYR A 434 0.94 10.99 -21.25
C TYR A 434 2.27 11.07 -20.46
N GLU A 435 2.24 11.60 -19.23
CA GLU A 435 3.41 11.65 -18.35
C GLU A 435 3.95 10.25 -18.03
N VAL A 436 3.08 9.26 -17.80
CA VAL A 436 3.48 7.87 -17.61
C VAL A 436 4.25 7.35 -18.82
N LEU A 437 3.76 7.59 -20.04
CA LEU A 437 4.42 7.14 -21.27
C LEU A 437 5.79 7.78 -21.45
N ILE A 438 5.91 9.09 -21.21
CA ILE A 438 7.20 9.81 -21.27
C ILE A 438 8.19 9.24 -20.24
N ARG A 439 7.75 9.06 -19.00
CA ARG A 439 8.64 8.55 -17.95
C ARG A 439 9.07 7.12 -18.18
N LEU A 440 8.20 6.28 -18.74
CA LEU A 440 8.57 4.91 -19.14
C LEU A 440 9.62 4.91 -20.25
N SER A 441 9.53 5.87 -21.19
CA SER A 441 10.49 5.97 -22.27
C SER A 441 11.83 6.59 -21.85
N GLY A 442 11.82 7.54 -20.91
CA GLY A 442 13.01 8.32 -20.50
C GLY A 442 13.66 7.91 -19.18
N ARG A 443 12.87 7.41 -18.21
CA ARG A 443 13.38 7.06 -16.87
C ARG A 443 13.26 5.57 -16.61
N ARG A 444 14.41 4.90 -16.53
CA ARG A 444 14.47 3.47 -16.18
C ARG A 444 14.42 3.20 -14.69
N TYR A 445 14.46 4.22 -13.83
CA TYR A 445 14.63 4.08 -12.40
C TYR A 445 13.65 4.98 -11.63
N VAL A 446 13.14 4.45 -10.50
CA VAL A 446 12.34 5.19 -9.52
C VAL A 446 12.98 5.12 -8.15
N LYS A 447 12.74 6.13 -7.30
CA LYS A 447 13.14 6.06 -5.90
C LYS A 447 12.37 4.96 -5.18
N ASP A 448 13.06 4.19 -4.36
CA ASP A 448 12.47 3.19 -3.47
C ASP A 448 12.37 3.76 -2.06
N GLY A 449 11.18 4.19 -1.68
CA GLY A 449 10.90 4.82 -0.40
C GLY A 449 10.68 6.34 -0.49
N PRO A 450 10.83 7.07 0.62
CA PRO A 450 10.54 8.49 0.67
C PRO A 450 11.50 9.31 -0.23
N TRP A 451 11.02 10.48 -0.64
CA TRP A 451 11.71 11.35 -1.60
C TRP A 451 13.12 11.81 -1.16
N TRP A 452 13.40 11.79 0.13
CA TRP A 452 14.73 12.17 0.69
C TRP A 452 15.76 11.04 0.73
N ARG A 453 15.36 9.79 0.37
CA ARG A 453 16.29 8.65 0.27
C ARG A 453 16.86 8.53 -1.14
N ASP A 454 18.15 8.22 -1.21
CA ASP A 454 18.88 8.05 -2.47
C ASP A 454 18.94 6.59 -2.94
N HIS A 455 17.90 5.83 -2.66
CA HIS A 455 17.77 4.45 -3.12
C HIS A 455 16.90 4.41 -4.36
N TYR A 456 17.46 3.92 -5.45
CA TYR A 456 16.77 3.78 -6.72
C TYR A 456 16.63 2.31 -7.11
N ARG A 457 15.60 1.98 -7.84
CA ARG A 457 15.39 0.66 -8.43
C ARG A 457 14.88 0.79 -9.86
N VAL A 458 15.05 -0.30 -10.65
CA VAL A 458 14.49 -0.34 -12.00
C VAL A 458 12.96 -0.17 -11.93
N ALA A 459 12.45 0.76 -12.73
CA ALA A 459 11.05 1.08 -12.78
C ALA A 459 10.29 0.10 -13.68
N GLY A 460 9.19 -0.43 -13.16
CA GLY A 460 8.16 -1.10 -13.95
C GLY A 460 7.02 -0.15 -14.32
N VAL A 461 6.13 -0.61 -15.20
CA VAL A 461 4.93 0.15 -15.61
C VAL A 461 4.10 0.59 -14.40
N MET A 462 3.88 -0.32 -13.44
CA MET A 462 3.12 -0.01 -12.21
C MET A 462 3.79 1.03 -11.33
N ASP A 463 5.12 1.09 -11.35
CA ASP A 463 5.85 2.12 -10.59
C ASP A 463 5.59 3.50 -11.16
N MET A 464 5.60 3.61 -12.48
CA MET A 464 5.32 4.87 -13.16
C MET A 464 3.86 5.27 -13.01
N LEU A 465 2.91 4.34 -13.15
CA LEU A 465 1.50 4.60 -12.90
C LEU A 465 1.26 5.08 -11.47
N SER A 466 1.82 4.40 -10.47
CA SER A 466 1.68 4.77 -9.07
C SER A 466 2.32 6.13 -8.78
N TYR A 467 3.53 6.35 -9.29
CA TYR A 467 4.27 7.59 -9.06
C TYR A 467 3.57 8.79 -9.70
N VAL A 468 3.25 8.70 -10.98
CA VAL A 468 2.62 9.80 -11.72
C VAL A 468 1.20 10.05 -11.22
N GLY A 469 0.40 8.99 -11.06
CA GLY A 469 -0.97 9.11 -10.59
C GLY A 469 -1.05 9.75 -9.21
N PHE A 470 -0.25 9.28 -8.26
CA PHE A 470 -0.24 9.83 -6.91
C PHE A 470 0.32 11.26 -6.85
N LYS A 471 1.40 11.54 -7.59
CA LYS A 471 1.97 12.89 -7.68
C LYS A 471 0.95 13.88 -8.24
N ASN A 472 0.32 13.54 -9.35
CA ASN A 472 -0.65 14.41 -10.01
C ASN A 472 -1.90 14.59 -9.17
N LEU A 473 -2.35 13.55 -8.44
CA LEU A 473 -3.44 13.67 -7.48
C LEU A 473 -3.11 14.67 -6.37
N LEU A 474 -1.90 14.59 -5.78
CA LEU A 474 -1.48 15.54 -4.74
C LEU A 474 -1.37 16.97 -5.26
N ILE A 475 -0.80 17.15 -6.46
CA ILE A 475 -0.68 18.49 -7.08
C ILE A 475 -2.08 19.04 -7.38
N GLY A 476 -2.96 18.23 -7.98
CA GLY A 476 -4.34 18.63 -8.27
C GLY A 476 -5.12 19.01 -7.01
N ALA A 477 -5.01 18.19 -5.95
CA ALA A 477 -5.64 18.46 -4.67
C ALA A 477 -5.10 19.76 -4.01
N ALA A 478 -3.80 19.98 -4.04
CA ALA A 478 -3.17 21.18 -3.49
C ALA A 478 -3.62 22.44 -4.24
N LEU A 479 -3.63 22.41 -5.58
CA LEU A 479 -4.12 23.50 -6.41
C LEU A 479 -5.60 23.78 -6.17
N PHE A 480 -6.43 22.76 -6.09
CA PHE A 480 -7.85 22.89 -5.80
C PHE A 480 -8.09 23.55 -4.44
N LEU A 481 -7.41 23.09 -3.39
CA LEU A 481 -7.51 23.68 -2.05
C LEU A 481 -7.01 25.13 -2.02
N ALA A 482 -5.93 25.44 -2.74
CA ALA A 482 -5.42 26.80 -2.85
C ALA A 482 -6.43 27.73 -3.54
N LEU A 483 -7.02 27.33 -4.67
CA LEU A 483 -8.03 28.11 -5.38
C LEU A 483 -9.27 28.33 -4.53
N LYS A 484 -9.73 27.27 -3.83
CA LYS A 484 -10.87 27.38 -2.92
C LYS A 484 -10.58 28.31 -1.74
N SER A 485 -9.37 28.30 -1.18
CA SER A 485 -8.96 29.21 -0.09
C SER A 485 -8.89 30.68 -0.56
N MET A 486 -8.67 30.92 -1.86
CA MET A 486 -8.71 32.25 -2.46
C MET A 486 -10.12 32.72 -2.85
N GLY A 487 -11.17 31.93 -2.50
CA GLY A 487 -12.56 32.30 -2.76
C GLY A 487 -13.05 32.00 -4.17
N VAL A 488 -12.30 31.23 -4.95
CA VAL A 488 -12.72 30.78 -6.27
C VAL A 488 -13.78 29.69 -6.09
N SER A 489 -15.00 29.91 -6.57
CA SER A 489 -16.07 28.91 -6.62
C SER A 489 -15.77 27.92 -7.74
N LEU A 490 -15.40 26.71 -7.39
CA LEU A 490 -15.16 25.59 -8.31
C LEU A 490 -16.35 24.65 -8.34
#